data_6336476bd16b4d890ddcdb75badc409f
#
_entry.id   6336476bd16b4d890ddcdb75badc409f
#
_cell.length_a   1.000
_cell.length_b   1.000
_cell.length_c   1.000
_cell.angle_alpha   90.00
_cell.angle_beta   90.00
_cell.angle_gamma   90.00
#
_symmetry.space_group_name_H-M   'P 1'
#
loop_
_entity.id
_entity.type
_entity.pdbx_description
1 polymer ?
#
loop_
_entity_poly.entity_id
_entity_poly.type
_entity_poly.pdbx_seq_one_letter_code
_entity_poly.pdbx_strand_id
1 'polypeptide(L)'
;MKELVIIVNFEDDKDKKEELIARYCFDAMFAVQQGIEQLFLKSQGKAISICADVVLEIERRLENQFIPIKKRIYLNSRFFEDKYRKKSGKKTRYYKRDEFKKPGLISYMDIKFFFKP
;
A
#
# COMPACT_ATOMS: atom_id res chain seq x y z
N MET A 1 -19.27 10.91 -1.60
CA MET A 1 -18.43 10.28 -0.63
C MET A 1 -17.00 10.68 -0.79
N LYS A 2 -16.33 11.01 0.27
CA LYS A 2 -14.96 11.43 0.18
C LYS A 2 -14.01 10.33 0.54
N GLU A 3 -13.04 10.15 -0.29
CA GLU A 3 -12.08 9.08 -0.11
C GLU A 3 -10.68 9.56 -0.42
N LEU A 4 -9.71 9.15 0.35
CA LEU A 4 -8.31 9.41 0.06
C LEU A 4 -7.63 8.09 -0.21
N VAL A 5 -6.88 8.01 -1.30
CA VAL A 5 -6.12 6.81 -1.64
C VAL A 5 -4.65 7.16 -1.53
N ILE A 6 -3.92 6.40 -0.76
CA ILE A 6 -2.49 6.58 -0.61
C ILE A 6 -1.80 5.34 -1.14
N ILE A 7 -0.91 5.53 -2.10
CA ILE A 7 -0.14 4.41 -2.62
C ILE A 7 1.19 4.44 -1.90
N VAL A 8 1.46 3.40 -1.15
CA VAL A 8 2.65 3.32 -0.32
C VAL A 8 3.80 2.77 -1.13
N ASN A 9 4.88 3.53 -1.19
CA ASN A 9 6.05 3.13 -1.96
C ASN A 9 7.12 2.55 -1.06
N PHE A 10 8.00 1.76 -1.63
CA PHE A 10 9.07 1.16 -0.87
C PHE A 10 10.26 2.11 -0.80
N GLU A 11 10.91 2.13 0.32
CA GLU A 11 12.10 2.93 0.50
C GLU A 11 13.09 2.11 1.32
N ASP A 12 14.33 2.04 0.86
CA ASP A 12 15.35 1.24 1.49
C ASP A 12 16.14 1.98 2.54
N ASP A 13 16.36 3.26 2.35
CA ASP A 13 17.14 4.05 3.27
C ASP A 13 16.34 4.26 4.54
N LYS A 14 16.93 3.94 5.68
CA LYS A 14 16.22 4.02 6.92
C LYS A 14 15.67 5.38 7.25
N ASP A 15 16.46 6.42 7.07
CA ASP A 15 16.00 7.76 7.41
C ASP A 15 14.89 8.21 6.48
N LYS A 16 15.01 7.91 5.19
CA LYS A 16 13.99 8.29 4.27
C LYS A 16 12.73 7.48 4.48
N LYS A 17 12.89 6.25 4.93
CA LYS A 17 11.74 5.42 5.20
C LYS A 17 10.93 6.02 6.34
N GLU A 18 11.60 6.49 7.38
CA GLU A 18 10.90 7.06 8.49
C GLU A 18 10.19 8.34 8.10
N GLU A 19 10.81 9.12 7.24
CA GLU A 19 10.18 10.33 6.75
C GLU A 19 8.96 10.00 5.92
N LEU A 20 9.06 8.95 5.12
CA LEU A 20 7.97 8.56 4.27
C LEU A 20 6.78 8.10 5.09
N ILE A 21 7.04 7.31 6.13
CA ILE A 21 5.98 6.84 6.99
C ILE A 21 5.32 8.03 7.67
N ALA A 22 6.12 8.97 8.14
CA ALA A 22 5.57 10.14 8.81
C ALA A 22 4.70 10.95 7.86
N ARG A 23 5.13 11.06 6.62
CA ARG A 23 4.36 11.82 5.66
C ARG A 23 3.02 11.16 5.34
N TYR A 24 3.04 9.84 5.16
CA TYR A 24 1.79 9.14 4.89
C TYR A 24 0.84 9.29 6.06
N CYS A 25 1.36 9.21 7.29
CA CYS A 25 0.53 9.34 8.46
C CYS A 25 -0.03 10.76 8.56
N PHE A 26 0.79 11.74 8.23
CA PHE A 26 0.34 13.11 8.28
C PHE A 26 -0.79 13.34 7.28
N ASP A 27 -0.61 12.85 6.06
CA ASP A 27 -1.62 13.03 5.03
C ASP A 27 -2.92 12.35 5.43
N ALA A 28 -2.81 11.17 6.01
CA ALA A 28 -4.00 10.43 6.43
C ALA A 28 -4.73 11.18 7.54
N MET A 29 -4.00 11.63 8.55
CA MET A 29 -4.64 12.29 9.67
C MET A 29 -5.22 13.64 9.27
N PHE A 30 -4.55 14.33 8.34
CA PHE A 30 -5.07 15.58 7.85
C PHE A 30 -6.41 15.33 7.15
N ALA A 31 -6.48 14.29 6.33
CA ALA A 31 -7.71 13.97 5.62
C ALA A 31 -8.83 13.58 6.58
N VAL A 32 -8.49 12.86 7.64
CA VAL A 32 -9.48 12.49 8.62
C VAL A 32 -10.07 13.75 9.26
N GLN A 33 -9.23 14.74 9.52
CA GLN A 33 -9.72 15.97 10.09
C GLN A 33 -10.58 16.74 9.11
N GLN A 34 -10.39 16.50 7.82
CA GLN A 34 -11.22 17.15 6.80
C GLN A 34 -12.52 16.38 6.58
N GLY A 35 -12.72 15.31 7.30
CA GLY A 35 -13.98 14.59 7.25
C GLY A 35 -14.12 13.56 6.14
N ILE A 36 -13.02 12.92 5.77
CA ILE A 36 -13.15 11.89 4.75
C ILE A 36 -13.89 10.70 5.32
N GLU A 37 -14.51 9.96 4.48
CA GLU A 37 -15.27 8.79 4.89
C GLU A 37 -14.49 7.51 4.75
N GLN A 38 -13.55 7.46 3.83
CA GLN A 38 -12.75 6.28 3.61
C GLN A 38 -11.31 6.63 3.34
N LEU A 39 -10.41 5.84 3.88
CA LEU A 39 -9.00 5.99 3.64
C LEU A 39 -8.50 4.65 3.11
N PHE A 40 -7.85 4.65 1.97
CA PHE A 40 -7.43 3.45 1.32
C PHE A 40 -5.93 3.48 1.16
N LEU A 41 -5.23 2.52 1.75
CA LEU A 41 -3.78 2.41 1.63
C LEU A 41 -3.46 1.20 0.77
N LYS A 42 -2.74 1.41 -0.30
CA LYS A 42 -2.40 0.34 -1.22
C LYS A 42 -0.91 0.10 -1.26
N SER A 43 -0.50 -1.15 -1.23
CA SER A 43 0.92 -1.48 -1.25
C SER A 43 1.17 -2.78 -1.97
N GLN A 44 2.35 -2.92 -2.53
CA GLN A 44 2.73 -4.13 -3.22
C GLN A 44 4.16 -4.47 -2.88
N GLY A 45 4.45 -5.75 -2.86
CA GLY A 45 5.82 -6.25 -2.71
C GLY A 45 6.47 -5.75 -1.44
N LYS A 46 7.66 -5.21 -1.57
CA LYS A 46 8.41 -4.77 -0.41
C LYS A 46 7.76 -3.60 0.30
N ALA A 47 6.88 -2.90 -0.34
CA ALA A 47 6.21 -1.78 0.29
C ALA A 47 5.20 -2.23 1.34
N ILE A 48 4.85 -3.52 1.36
CA ILE A 48 3.87 -4.01 2.31
C ILE A 48 4.33 -3.77 3.75
N SER A 49 5.61 -3.95 4.03
CA SER A 49 6.07 -3.76 5.40
C SER A 49 5.95 -2.29 5.80
N ILE A 50 6.19 -1.39 4.86
CA ILE A 50 6.06 0.02 5.16
C ILE A 50 4.59 0.35 5.38
N CYS A 51 3.72 -0.24 4.58
CA CYS A 51 2.29 -0.02 4.74
C CYS A 51 1.82 -0.49 6.11
N ALA A 52 2.33 -1.62 6.57
CA ALA A 52 1.96 -2.13 7.88
C ALA A 52 2.37 -1.15 8.98
N ASP A 53 3.55 -0.56 8.86
CA ASP A 53 4.01 0.40 9.85
C ASP A 53 3.14 1.66 9.82
N VAL A 54 2.75 2.10 8.64
CA VAL A 54 1.90 3.27 8.50
C VAL A 54 0.54 2.99 9.15
N VAL A 55 0.00 1.81 8.91
CA VAL A 55 -1.31 1.46 9.43
C VAL A 55 -1.29 1.42 10.95
N LEU A 56 -0.24 0.83 11.54
CA LEU A 56 -0.15 0.77 12.98
C LEU A 56 -0.09 2.16 13.59
N GLU A 57 0.64 3.05 12.94
CA GLU A 57 0.76 4.40 13.45
C GLU A 57 -0.56 5.17 13.32
N ILE A 58 -1.25 4.97 12.21
CA ILE A 58 -2.54 5.62 12.03
C ILE A 58 -3.53 5.11 13.07
N GLU A 59 -3.54 3.81 13.30
CA GLU A 59 -4.45 3.25 14.29
C GLU A 59 -4.18 3.81 15.67
N ARG A 60 -2.90 3.95 16.01
CA ARG A 60 -2.55 4.47 17.31
C ARG A 60 -3.05 5.90 17.46
N ARG A 61 -2.90 6.71 16.43
CA ARG A 61 -3.35 8.09 16.51
C ARG A 61 -4.86 8.22 16.56
N LEU A 62 -5.54 7.37 15.81
CA LEU A 62 -7.00 7.41 15.84
C LEU A 62 -7.54 6.97 17.19
N GLU A 63 -6.88 5.97 17.76
CA GLU A 63 -7.29 5.50 19.05
C GLU A 63 -7.08 6.57 20.11
N ASN A 64 -5.95 7.28 20.04
CA ASN A 64 -5.68 8.33 20.98
C ASN A 64 -6.67 9.48 20.88
N GLN A 65 -7.28 9.65 19.73
CA GLN A 65 -8.26 10.70 19.54
C GLN A 65 -9.69 10.18 19.69
N PHE A 66 -9.82 8.92 20.08
CA PHE A 66 -11.14 8.30 20.28
C PHE A 66 -12.01 8.35 19.02
N ILE A 67 -11.39 8.15 17.87
CA ILE A 67 -12.12 8.11 16.63
C ILE A 67 -12.43 6.67 16.28
N PRO A 68 -13.69 6.29 16.18
CA PRO A 68 -14.04 4.92 15.87
C PRO A 68 -13.82 4.63 14.40
N ILE A 69 -13.32 3.43 14.10
CA ILE A 69 -13.07 3.05 12.73
C ILE A 69 -13.41 1.59 12.50
N LYS A 70 -13.60 1.26 11.25
CA LYS A 70 -13.71 -0.11 10.84
C LYS A 70 -12.64 -0.28 9.82
N LYS A 71 -11.99 -1.43 9.81
CA LYS A 71 -10.87 -1.67 8.92
C LYS A 71 -11.06 -2.98 8.16
N ARG A 72 -10.72 -3.00 6.89
CA ARG A 72 -10.71 -4.22 6.11
C ARG A 72 -9.36 -4.35 5.46
N ILE A 73 -8.82 -5.56 5.45
CA ILE A 73 -7.53 -5.84 4.86
C ILE A 73 -7.72 -6.82 3.72
N TYR A 74 -7.17 -6.50 2.56
CA TYR A 74 -7.21 -7.37 1.41
C TYR A 74 -5.79 -7.79 1.06
N LEU A 75 -5.54 -9.08 1.10
CA LEU A 75 -4.22 -9.63 0.79
C LEU A 75 -4.37 -10.55 -0.38
N ASN A 76 -3.47 -10.45 -1.32
CA ASN A 76 -3.51 -11.36 -2.46
C ASN A 76 -2.20 -11.25 -3.23
N SER A 77 -2.10 -11.94 -4.33
CA SER A 77 -0.94 -11.91 -5.19
C SER A 77 -1.41 -11.85 -6.62
N ARG A 78 -0.62 -11.24 -7.46
CA ARG A 78 -0.97 -11.22 -8.87
C ARG A 78 0.28 -11.51 -9.67
N PHE A 79 0.09 -12.01 -10.86
CA PHE A 79 1.19 -12.36 -11.69
C PHE A 79 1.76 -11.14 -12.34
N PHE A 80 3.08 -10.99 -12.20
CA PHE A 80 3.76 -9.88 -12.68
C PHE A 80 4.17 -10.05 -14.10
N GLU A 81 4.34 -11.24 -14.55
CA GLU A 81 4.77 -11.46 -15.85
C GLU A 81 3.82 -10.97 -16.90
N ASP A 82 2.61 -10.84 -16.62
CA ASP A 82 1.66 -10.36 -17.60
C ASP A 82 2.01 -8.94 -18.00
N LYS A 83 2.45 -8.16 -17.07
CA LYS A 83 2.79 -6.82 -17.39
C LYS A 83 3.97 -6.81 -18.24
N TYR A 84 4.90 -7.65 -18.03
CA TYR A 84 6.06 -7.73 -18.78
C TYR A 84 5.76 -8.08 -20.20
N ARG A 85 4.96 -9.02 -20.44
CA ARG A 85 4.64 -9.41 -21.76
C ARG A 85 4.05 -8.31 -22.52
N LYS A 86 3.23 -7.56 -21.94
CA LYS A 86 2.64 -6.48 -22.61
C LYS A 86 3.63 -5.45 -22.95
N LYS A 87 4.57 -5.22 -22.12
CA LYS A 87 5.54 -4.24 -22.38
C LYS A 87 6.42 -4.51 -23.49
N SER A 88 6.88 -5.63 -23.72
CA SER A 88 7.75 -5.86 -24.79
C SER A 88 7.78 -7.23 -25.24
N GLY A 89 7.30 -7.47 -26.33
CA GLY A 89 7.32 -8.74 -26.87
C GLY A 89 8.65 -9.33 -27.01
N LYS A 90 9.63 -8.60 -27.34
CA LYS A 90 10.87 -9.21 -27.54
C LYS A 90 11.52 -9.60 -26.28
N LYS A 91 11.27 -9.02 -25.24
CA LYS A 91 11.90 -9.41 -24.10
C LYS A 91 11.37 -10.67 -23.63
N THR A 92 10.34 -11.07 -24.13
CA THR A 92 9.73 -12.27 -23.74
C THR A 92 10.64 -13.40 -23.79
N ARG A 93 11.34 -13.61 -24.86
CA ARG A 93 12.12 -14.73 -24.95
C ARG A 93 13.20 -14.66 -23.96
N TYR A 94 13.76 -13.56 -23.74
CA TYR A 94 14.84 -13.46 -22.90
C TYR A 94 14.37 -13.73 -21.53
N TYR A 95 13.23 -13.26 -21.18
CA TYR A 95 12.74 -13.41 -19.96
C TYR A 95 12.42 -14.76 -19.61
N LYS A 96 11.93 -15.46 -20.45
CA LYS A 96 11.60 -16.69 -20.09
C LYS A 96 12.66 -17.62 -19.80
N ARG A 97 13.78 -17.42 -20.23
CA ARG A 97 14.73 -18.38 -20.02
C ARG A 97 15.03 -18.60 -18.59
N ASP A 98 14.96 -17.66 -17.82
CA ASP A 98 15.33 -17.96 -16.51
C ASP A 98 14.26 -18.01 -15.56
N GLU A 99 13.52 -17.15 -15.59
CA GLU A 99 12.62 -17.17 -14.63
C GLU A 99 11.44 -17.82 -14.82
N PHE A 100 11.31 -18.11 -15.85
CA PHE A 100 10.24 -18.64 -16.15
C PHE A 100 9.94 -19.73 -15.35
N LYS A 101 10.76 -20.12 -14.71
CA LYS A 101 10.57 -21.18 -13.99
C LYS A 101 9.70 -20.70 -12.95
N LYS A 102 9.70 -19.50 -12.54
CA LYS A 102 8.89 -19.05 -11.59
C LYS A 102 8.26 -17.85 -12.05
N PRO A 103 7.06 -17.83 -12.31
CA PRO A 103 6.38 -16.67 -12.80
C PRO A 103 6.52 -15.67 -11.71
N GLY A 104 6.74 -14.51 -12.01
CA GLY A 104 6.87 -13.49 -11.03
C GLY A 104 5.53 -13.22 -10.39
N LEU A 105 5.47 -13.40 -9.09
CA LEU A 105 4.25 -13.10 -8.36
C LEU A 105 4.52 -11.91 -7.49
N ILE A 106 3.60 -10.97 -7.44
CA ILE A 106 3.74 -9.83 -6.58
C ILE A 106 2.60 -9.88 -5.59
N SER A 107 2.95 -9.87 -4.33
CA SER A 107 1.93 -9.83 -3.28
C SER A 107 1.49 -8.40 -3.09
N TYR A 108 0.25 -8.21 -2.73
CA TYR A 108 -0.19 -6.86 -2.41
C TYR A 108 -1.05 -6.89 -1.15
N MET A 109 -1.09 -5.76 -0.47
CA MET A 109 -1.91 -5.59 0.70
C MET A 109 -2.59 -4.25 0.59
N ASP A 110 -3.90 -4.26 0.59
CA ASP A 110 -4.68 -3.05 0.54
C ASP A 110 -5.47 -2.98 1.83
N ILE A 111 -5.45 -1.83 2.48
CA ILE A 111 -6.15 -1.65 3.72
C ILE A 111 -7.10 -0.48 3.59
N LYS A 112 -8.34 -0.69 3.96
CA LYS A 112 -9.33 0.36 3.86
C LYS A 112 -9.88 0.65 5.24
N PHE A 113 -9.85 1.91 5.61
CA PHE A 113 -10.44 2.36 6.86
C PHE A 113 -11.75 3.07 6.52
N PHE A 114 -12.77 2.79 7.32
CA PHE A 114 -14.05 3.44 7.16
C PHE A 114 -14.31 4.25 8.42
N PHE A 115 -14.57 5.53 8.23
CA PHE A 115 -14.81 6.41 9.37
C PHE A 115 -16.30 6.67 9.43
N LYS A 116 -16.92 6.17 10.51
CA LYS A 116 -18.28 6.28 10.58
C LYS A 116 -18.72 7.53 11.12
N PRO A 117 -19.62 8.17 10.62
CA PRO A 117 -20.13 9.38 11.20
C PRO A 117 -20.93 9.05 12.44
#